data_1eb8183ad911f658be515ef977bac1c4
#
_entry.id   1eb8183ad911f658be515ef977bac1c4
#
_cell.length_a   1.000
_cell.length_b   1.000
_cell.length_c   1.000
_cell.angle_alpha   90.00
_cell.angle_beta   90.00
_cell.angle_gamma   90.00
#
_symmetry.space_group_name_H-M   'P 1'
#
loop_
_entity.id
_entity.type
_entity.pdbx_description
1 polymer ?
#
loop_
_entity_poly.entity_id
_entity_poly.type
_entity_poly.pdbx_seq_one_letter_code
_entity_poly.pdbx_strand_id
1 'polypeptide(L)'
;MDINILIWIVNKCPSSYERNNGKQSLIPLIKMKNTGVRKVLFAFLWLTAAIQVFADKTFSENGFTYTIMEDSCSLSLVSYQATAKTDFTLPLHIPASVTHEGKTYPVKRIESNAFKGVTAVQSIIVEEGIETILDYAFECCTNLRSISIPASAEGIGKGLFGSCYNLTSLSLIHI
;
A
#
# COMPACT_ATOMS: atom_id res chain seq x y z
N MET A 1 3.47 8.59 25.65
CA MET A 1 2.71 8.81 24.41
C MET A 1 1.29 9.10 24.83
N ASP A 2 0.79 10.26 24.45
CA ASP A 2 -0.41 10.86 25.05
C ASP A 2 -1.67 10.16 24.53
N ILE A 3 -2.57 9.76 25.44
CA ILE A 3 -3.85 9.10 25.13
C ILE A 3 -4.68 9.93 24.13
N ASN A 4 -4.53 11.25 24.19
CA ASN A 4 -5.22 12.17 23.29
C ASN A 4 -4.80 12.07 21.83
N ILE A 5 -3.54 11.68 21.55
CA ILE A 5 -3.05 11.44 20.18
C ILE A 5 -3.67 10.16 19.62
N LEU A 6 -3.81 9.11 20.43
CA LEU A 6 -4.46 7.86 20.05
C LEU A 6 -5.96 8.04 19.76
N ILE A 7 -6.67 8.81 20.58
CA ILE A 7 -8.08 9.16 20.36
C ILE A 7 -8.23 10.00 19.08
N TRP A 8 -7.28 10.89 18.79
CA TRP A 8 -7.28 11.71 17.57
C TRP A 8 -7.09 10.86 16.30
N ILE A 9 -6.17 9.86 16.34
CA ILE A 9 -5.93 8.92 15.23
C ILE A 9 -7.16 8.05 14.97
N VAL A 10 -7.80 7.51 16.01
CA VAL A 10 -8.99 6.66 15.89
C VAL A 10 -10.20 7.45 15.38
N ASN A 11 -10.33 8.73 15.70
CA ASN A 11 -11.47 9.56 15.27
C ASN A 11 -11.34 10.11 13.85
N LYS A 12 -10.15 10.09 13.25
CA LYS A 12 -9.93 10.66 11.91
C LYS A 12 -10.29 9.71 10.75
N CYS A 13 -10.41 8.40 11.03
CA CYS A 13 -10.87 7.41 10.05
C CYS A 13 -11.90 6.45 10.70
N PRO A 14 -13.17 6.85 10.85
CA PRO A 14 -14.13 6.14 11.71
C PRO A 14 -14.74 4.86 11.16
N SER A 15 -14.32 4.30 10.02
CA SER A 15 -15.15 3.31 9.32
C SER A 15 -14.71 1.84 9.37
N SER A 16 -13.53 1.51 9.86
CA SER A 16 -13.08 0.10 9.82
C SER A 16 -12.98 -0.62 11.17
N TYR A 17 -12.90 0.12 12.27
CA TYR A 17 -12.68 -0.50 13.59
C TYR A 17 -13.94 -1.04 14.26
N GLU A 18 -15.12 -0.51 13.95
CA GLU A 18 -16.36 -0.86 14.68
C GLU A 18 -17.14 -2.06 14.14
N ARG A 19 -16.81 -2.61 12.96
CA ARG A 19 -17.69 -3.61 12.32
C ARG A 19 -17.33 -5.08 12.51
N ASN A 20 -16.13 -5.44 12.92
CA ASN A 20 -15.68 -6.85 12.98
C ASN A 20 -15.27 -7.39 14.37
N ASN A 21 -15.23 -6.59 15.40
CA ASN A 21 -14.99 -7.13 16.74
C ASN A 21 -16.31 -7.28 17.46
N GLY A 22 -16.90 -8.49 17.36
CA GLY A 22 -17.91 -8.94 18.33
C GLY A 22 -17.39 -8.61 19.72
N LYS A 23 -18.20 -7.91 20.51
CA LYS A 23 -17.95 -7.43 21.87
C LYS A 23 -17.18 -8.45 22.71
N GLN A 24 -15.87 -8.50 22.61
CA GLN A 24 -15.06 -9.11 23.67
C GLN A 24 -14.98 -8.07 24.77
N SER A 25 -15.86 -8.26 25.76
CA SER A 25 -15.94 -7.39 26.92
C SER A 25 -14.61 -7.46 27.69
N LEU A 26 -13.90 -6.34 27.76
CA LEU A 26 -12.74 -6.14 28.65
C LEU A 26 -13.12 -6.16 30.14
N ILE A 27 -14.39 -6.39 30.46
CA ILE A 27 -14.97 -6.38 31.81
C ILE A 27 -14.30 -7.40 32.76
N PRO A 28 -13.87 -8.61 32.34
CA PRO A 28 -13.20 -9.53 33.25
C PRO A 28 -11.83 -9.06 33.72
N LEU A 29 -11.09 -8.33 32.88
CA LEU A 29 -9.72 -7.84 33.20
C LEU A 29 -9.72 -6.72 34.24
N ILE A 30 -10.80 -5.95 34.34
CA ILE A 30 -10.91 -4.84 35.28
C ILE A 30 -11.10 -5.35 36.73
N LYS A 31 -11.62 -6.58 36.91
CA LYS A 31 -11.90 -7.18 38.26
C LYS A 31 -10.70 -7.92 38.89
N MET A 32 -9.56 -8.04 38.23
CA MET A 32 -8.39 -8.70 38.81
C MET A 32 -7.73 -7.86 39.88
N LYS A 33 -7.65 -8.38 41.10
CA LYS A 33 -7.09 -7.69 42.30
C LYS A 33 -5.56 -7.60 42.32
N ASN A 34 -4.84 -8.42 41.50
CA ASN A 34 -3.38 -8.46 41.51
C ASN A 34 -2.79 -7.45 40.56
N THR A 35 -2.22 -6.38 41.07
CA THR A 35 -1.68 -5.24 40.30
C THR A 35 -0.45 -5.62 39.45
N GLY A 36 0.33 -6.63 39.80
CA GLY A 36 1.48 -7.09 39.05
C GLY A 36 1.08 -7.85 37.79
N VAL A 37 0.17 -8.81 37.91
CA VAL A 37 -0.36 -9.59 36.78
C VAL A 37 -1.12 -8.70 35.81
N ARG A 38 -1.83 -7.69 36.32
CA ARG A 38 -2.51 -6.68 35.50
C ARG A 38 -1.54 -5.91 34.59
N LYS A 39 -0.43 -5.42 35.15
CA LYS A 39 0.58 -4.68 34.37
C LYS A 39 1.19 -5.55 33.26
N VAL A 40 1.47 -6.81 33.55
CA VAL A 40 2.04 -7.75 32.55
C VAL A 40 1.00 -8.08 31.48
N LEU A 41 -0.25 -8.35 31.83
CA LEU A 41 -1.34 -8.61 30.88
C LEU A 41 -1.65 -7.38 30.01
N PHE A 42 -1.67 -6.17 30.59
CA PHE A 42 -1.81 -4.94 29.81
C PHE A 42 -0.62 -4.71 28.87
N ALA A 43 0.61 -4.99 29.30
CA ALA A 43 1.79 -4.90 28.45
C ALA A 43 1.74 -5.93 27.31
N PHE A 44 1.26 -7.15 27.56
CA PHE A 44 1.06 -8.18 26.54
C PHE A 44 -0.06 -7.81 25.56
N LEU A 45 -1.21 -7.31 26.04
CA LEU A 45 -2.29 -6.82 25.17
C LEU A 45 -1.83 -5.62 24.32
N TRP A 46 -1.02 -4.73 24.90
CA TRP A 46 -0.44 -3.61 24.16
C TRP A 46 0.57 -4.07 23.11
N LEU A 47 1.41 -5.05 23.45
CA LEU A 47 2.39 -5.61 22.51
C LEU A 47 1.70 -6.35 21.36
N THR A 48 0.66 -7.13 21.63
CA THR A 48 -0.11 -7.84 20.59
C THR A 48 -0.93 -6.87 19.74
N ALA A 49 -1.55 -5.84 20.34
CA ALA A 49 -2.25 -4.80 19.61
C ALA A 49 -1.28 -3.96 18.74
N ALA A 50 -0.08 -3.65 19.25
CA ALA A 50 0.94 -2.96 18.47
C ALA A 50 1.43 -3.80 17.29
N ILE A 51 1.60 -5.12 17.47
CA ILE A 51 1.98 -6.04 16.38
C ILE A 51 0.87 -6.16 15.34
N GLN A 52 -0.40 -6.21 15.75
CA GLN A 52 -1.54 -6.23 14.82
C GLN A 52 -1.66 -4.92 14.02
N VAL A 53 -1.44 -3.77 14.64
CA VAL A 53 -1.45 -2.47 13.95
C VAL A 53 -0.34 -2.39 12.87
N PHE A 54 0.79 -3.08 13.05
CA PHE A 54 1.83 -3.15 12.02
C PHE A 54 1.56 -4.22 10.95
N ALA A 55 0.86 -5.31 11.28
CA ALA A 55 0.58 -6.40 10.34
C ALA A 55 -0.53 -6.04 9.32
N ASP A 56 -1.50 -5.19 9.71
CA ASP A 56 -2.66 -4.83 8.87
C ASP A 56 -2.40 -3.69 7.86
N LYS A 57 -1.18 -3.14 7.83
CA LYS A 57 -0.87 -2.02 6.91
C LYS A 57 -0.53 -2.44 5.48
N THR A 58 -0.23 -3.71 5.25
CA THR A 58 0.21 -4.22 3.94
C THR A 58 -0.67 -5.36 3.49
N PHE A 59 -1.17 -5.30 2.28
CA PHE A 59 -1.96 -6.37 1.66
C PHE A 59 -1.58 -6.55 0.18
N SER A 60 -1.95 -7.69 -0.40
CA SER A 60 -1.66 -7.99 -1.80
C SER A 60 -2.93 -8.31 -2.55
N GLU A 61 -3.09 -7.72 -3.74
CA GLU A 61 -4.21 -7.95 -4.62
C GLU A 61 -3.77 -7.92 -6.09
N ASN A 62 -4.20 -8.91 -6.87
CA ASN A 62 -3.89 -9.03 -8.31
C ASN A 62 -2.38 -8.94 -8.64
N GLY A 63 -1.50 -9.43 -7.76
CA GLY A 63 -0.06 -9.38 -7.91
C GLY A 63 0.60 -8.08 -7.44
N PHE A 64 -0.17 -7.08 -7.07
CA PHE A 64 0.32 -5.84 -6.46
C PHE A 64 0.33 -5.95 -4.94
N THR A 65 1.36 -5.42 -4.31
CA THR A 65 1.44 -5.28 -2.85
C THR A 65 1.32 -3.81 -2.50
N TYR A 66 0.38 -3.50 -1.63
CA TYR A 66 0.07 -2.15 -1.20
C TYR A 66 0.34 -1.97 0.29
N THR A 67 0.72 -0.77 0.68
CA THR A 67 0.80 -0.34 2.08
C THR A 67 -0.12 0.84 2.31
N ILE A 68 -0.93 0.79 3.37
CA ILE A 68 -1.76 1.93 3.79
C ILE A 68 -0.82 3.00 4.36
N MET A 69 -0.86 4.19 3.78
CA MET A 69 -0.03 5.31 4.21
C MET A 69 -0.46 5.85 5.58
N GLU A 70 0.39 6.62 6.22
CA GLU A 70 0.13 7.13 7.58
C GLU A 70 -1.04 8.12 7.67
N ASP A 71 -1.41 8.75 6.56
CA ASP A 71 -2.65 9.54 6.46
C ASP A 71 -3.91 8.66 6.57
N SER A 72 -3.75 7.32 6.53
CA SER A 72 -4.79 6.29 6.66
C SER A 72 -5.90 6.38 5.61
N CYS A 73 -5.69 7.14 4.54
CA CYS A 73 -6.69 7.37 3.50
C CYS A 73 -6.19 7.04 2.10
N SER A 74 -4.89 6.81 1.92
CA SER A 74 -4.28 6.50 0.63
C SER A 74 -3.36 5.29 0.68
N LEU A 75 -3.02 4.74 -0.49
CA LEU A 75 -2.12 3.60 -0.66
C LEU A 75 -0.82 4.01 -1.34
N SER A 76 0.24 3.36 -0.91
CA SER A 76 1.50 3.25 -1.61
C SER A 76 1.63 1.87 -2.23
N LEU A 77 1.92 1.78 -3.51
CA LEU A 77 2.22 0.52 -4.20
C LEU A 77 3.69 0.18 -3.98
N VAL A 78 3.93 -0.91 -3.24
CA VAL A 78 5.26 -1.31 -2.75
C VAL A 78 5.97 -2.24 -3.73
N SER A 79 5.25 -3.20 -4.32
CA SER A 79 5.84 -4.15 -5.26
C SER A 79 4.81 -4.78 -6.18
N TYR A 80 5.30 -5.34 -7.27
CA TYR A 80 4.52 -6.14 -8.19
C TYR A 80 5.17 -7.51 -8.42
N GLN A 81 4.35 -8.55 -8.36
CA GLN A 81 4.73 -9.92 -8.74
C GLN A 81 3.71 -10.47 -9.73
N ALA A 82 4.19 -10.89 -10.88
CA ALA A 82 3.35 -11.52 -11.89
C ALA A 82 2.68 -12.78 -11.32
N THR A 83 1.38 -12.89 -11.49
CA THR A 83 0.61 -14.06 -11.09
C THR A 83 0.43 -15.02 -12.27
N ALA A 84 0.06 -16.27 -12.02
CA ALA A 84 -0.23 -17.25 -13.07
C ALA A 84 -1.42 -16.84 -13.98
N LYS A 85 -2.21 -15.85 -13.57
CA LYS A 85 -3.34 -15.30 -14.35
C LYS A 85 -2.99 -14.04 -15.14
N THR A 86 -1.76 -13.53 -15.02
CA THR A 86 -1.35 -12.31 -15.73
C THR A 86 -1.21 -12.61 -17.21
N ASP A 87 -2.01 -11.97 -18.03
CA ASP A 87 -1.88 -12.01 -19.49
C ASP A 87 -0.88 -10.94 -19.94
N PHE A 88 0.31 -11.39 -20.28
CA PHE A 88 1.40 -10.50 -20.71
C PHE A 88 1.26 -9.96 -22.13
N THR A 89 0.22 -10.37 -22.87
CA THR A 89 -0.12 -9.82 -24.18
C THR A 89 -0.88 -8.50 -24.07
N LEU A 90 -1.49 -8.25 -22.93
CA LEU A 90 -2.23 -7.02 -22.62
C LEU A 90 -1.37 -6.06 -21.79
N PRO A 91 -1.63 -4.75 -21.88
CA PRO A 91 -0.99 -3.77 -21.00
C PRO A 91 -1.29 -4.07 -19.52
N LEU A 92 -0.27 -3.96 -18.67
CA LEU A 92 -0.44 -4.02 -17.24
C LEU A 92 -0.98 -2.66 -16.76
N HIS A 93 -2.20 -2.66 -16.22
CA HIS A 93 -2.80 -1.47 -15.63
C HIS A 93 -2.41 -1.35 -14.17
N ILE A 94 -1.80 -0.22 -13.78
CA ILE A 94 -1.57 0.14 -12.39
C ILE A 94 -2.75 1.00 -11.96
N PRO A 95 -3.63 0.49 -11.08
CA PRO A 95 -4.90 1.15 -10.78
C PRO A 95 -4.69 2.39 -9.90
N ALA A 96 -5.50 3.42 -10.13
CA ALA A 96 -5.54 4.63 -9.30
C ALA A 96 -6.30 4.42 -7.98
N SER A 97 -7.03 3.32 -7.83
CA SER A 97 -7.73 2.99 -6.58
C SER A 97 -7.90 1.48 -6.42
N VAL A 98 -7.93 1.04 -5.17
CA VAL A 98 -8.12 -0.37 -4.80
C VAL A 98 -9.14 -0.48 -3.66
N THR A 99 -10.02 -1.47 -3.75
CA THR A 99 -11.00 -1.75 -2.69
C THR A 99 -10.52 -2.90 -1.83
N HIS A 100 -10.23 -2.61 -0.57
CA HIS A 100 -9.80 -3.60 0.42
C HIS A 100 -10.74 -3.56 1.63
N GLU A 101 -11.23 -4.72 2.06
CA GLU A 101 -12.18 -4.86 3.18
C GLU A 101 -13.43 -3.95 3.08
N GLY A 102 -13.94 -3.75 1.85
CA GLY A 102 -15.14 -2.94 1.59
C GLY A 102 -14.91 -1.43 1.62
N LYS A 103 -13.66 -0.97 1.75
CA LYS A 103 -13.28 0.43 1.64
C LYS A 103 -12.40 0.63 0.41
N THR A 104 -12.69 1.68 -0.37
CA THR A 104 -11.89 2.06 -1.52
C THR A 104 -10.84 3.10 -1.11
N TYR A 105 -9.60 2.81 -1.48
CA TYR A 105 -8.43 3.65 -1.20
C TYR A 105 -7.84 4.14 -2.51
N PRO A 106 -7.54 5.42 -2.66
CA PRO A 106 -6.75 5.92 -3.79
C PRO A 106 -5.29 5.46 -3.66
N VAL A 107 -4.70 5.04 -4.78
CA VAL A 107 -3.26 4.77 -4.89
C VAL A 107 -2.56 6.06 -5.29
N LYS A 108 -1.76 6.62 -4.40
CA LYS A 108 -1.12 7.93 -4.59
C LYS A 108 0.35 7.84 -4.97
N ARG A 109 0.99 6.72 -4.65
CA ARG A 109 2.43 6.58 -4.80
C ARG A 109 2.82 5.20 -5.32
N ILE A 110 3.84 5.18 -6.16
CA ILE A 110 4.59 3.97 -6.52
C ILE A 110 5.94 4.06 -5.82
N GLU A 111 6.26 3.07 -4.98
CA GLU A 111 7.48 3.07 -4.17
C GLU A 111 8.74 2.79 -5.00
N SER A 112 9.88 3.11 -4.40
CA SER A 112 11.18 2.83 -5.00
C SER A 112 11.33 1.34 -5.30
N ASN A 113 11.81 1.02 -6.50
CA ASN A 113 12.02 -0.36 -6.97
C ASN A 113 10.75 -1.23 -7.08
N ALA A 114 9.54 -0.66 -7.05
CA ALA A 114 8.27 -1.42 -7.01
C ALA A 114 8.11 -2.44 -8.15
N PHE A 115 8.62 -2.14 -9.33
CA PHE A 115 8.62 -3.01 -10.52
C PHE A 115 10.03 -3.42 -10.96
N LYS A 116 11.05 -3.21 -10.12
CA LYS A 116 12.43 -3.51 -10.48
C LYS A 116 12.59 -4.97 -10.91
N GLY A 117 13.13 -5.17 -12.11
CA GLY A 117 13.40 -6.51 -12.65
C GLY A 117 12.15 -7.27 -13.12
N VAL A 118 11.01 -6.62 -13.26
CA VAL A 118 9.80 -7.24 -13.82
C VAL A 118 9.99 -7.37 -15.34
N THR A 119 10.49 -8.54 -15.76
CA THR A 119 10.81 -8.81 -17.17
C THR A 119 9.64 -9.38 -17.97
N ALA A 120 8.55 -9.79 -17.31
CA ALA A 120 7.42 -10.41 -17.98
C ALA A 120 6.54 -9.41 -18.75
N VAL A 121 6.52 -8.13 -18.35
CA VAL A 121 5.58 -7.11 -18.84
C VAL A 121 6.18 -6.34 -20.02
N GLN A 122 5.40 -6.19 -21.11
CA GLN A 122 5.79 -5.44 -22.30
C GLN A 122 5.20 -4.04 -22.35
N SER A 123 4.05 -3.81 -21.74
CA SER A 123 3.38 -2.52 -21.74
C SER A 123 2.78 -2.23 -20.36
N ILE A 124 2.93 -1.00 -19.87
CA ILE A 124 2.37 -0.53 -18.60
C ILE A 124 1.55 0.72 -18.85
N ILE A 125 0.39 0.78 -18.21
CA ILE A 125 -0.44 1.98 -18.14
C ILE A 125 -0.60 2.34 -16.67
N VAL A 126 -0.10 3.51 -16.30
CA VAL A 126 -0.30 4.09 -14.97
C VAL A 126 -1.55 4.95 -15.04
N GLU A 127 -2.55 4.65 -14.21
CA GLU A 127 -3.83 5.37 -14.23
C GLU A 127 -3.74 6.74 -13.56
N GLU A 128 -4.63 7.65 -13.97
CA GLU A 128 -4.74 9.00 -13.40
C GLU A 128 -5.09 8.97 -11.91
N GLY A 129 -4.43 9.83 -11.12
CA GLY A 129 -4.59 9.91 -9.68
C GLY A 129 -3.36 9.46 -8.89
N ILE A 130 -2.39 8.79 -9.54
CA ILE A 130 -1.07 8.52 -8.97
C ILE A 130 -0.24 9.81 -9.08
N GLU A 131 0.26 10.30 -7.94
CA GLU A 131 0.91 11.61 -7.83
C GLU A 131 2.43 11.53 -7.80
N THR A 132 2.98 10.40 -7.32
CA THR A 132 4.42 10.27 -7.14
C THR A 132 4.90 8.89 -7.56
N ILE A 133 5.99 8.85 -8.33
CA ILE A 133 6.70 7.64 -8.71
C ILE A 133 8.14 7.79 -8.23
N LEU A 134 8.56 6.95 -7.28
CA LEU A 134 9.84 7.07 -6.63
C LEU A 134 11.00 6.46 -7.45
N ASP A 135 12.22 6.60 -6.91
CA ASP A 135 13.46 6.23 -7.58
C ASP A 135 13.47 4.76 -8.05
N TYR A 136 13.97 4.54 -9.25
CA TYR A 136 14.19 3.18 -9.82
C TYR A 136 12.95 2.30 -9.92
N ALA A 137 11.74 2.89 -9.87
CA ALA A 137 10.49 2.13 -9.77
C ALA A 137 10.35 1.07 -10.89
N PHE A 138 10.81 1.33 -12.10
CA PHE A 138 10.76 0.42 -13.26
C PHE A 138 12.16 0.00 -13.74
N GLU A 139 13.19 0.07 -12.88
CA GLU A 139 14.54 -0.32 -13.25
C GLU A 139 14.63 -1.79 -13.67
N CYS A 140 15.45 -2.11 -14.67
CA CYS A 140 15.67 -3.46 -15.18
C CYS A 140 14.40 -4.17 -15.73
N CYS A 141 13.36 -3.42 -16.13
CA CYS A 141 12.23 -3.97 -16.86
C CYS A 141 12.64 -4.23 -18.33
N THR A 142 13.46 -5.26 -18.59
CA THR A 142 14.16 -5.44 -19.84
C THR A 142 13.25 -5.70 -21.04
N ASN A 143 12.04 -6.24 -20.84
CA ASN A 143 11.08 -6.49 -21.92
C ASN A 143 10.03 -5.36 -22.06
N LEU A 144 10.06 -4.35 -21.22
CA LEU A 144 9.15 -3.21 -21.31
C LEU A 144 9.39 -2.42 -22.59
N ARG A 145 8.37 -2.31 -23.43
CA ARG A 145 8.38 -1.60 -24.72
C ARG A 145 7.68 -0.27 -24.68
N SER A 146 6.62 -0.17 -23.88
CA SER A 146 5.83 1.04 -23.76
C SER A 146 5.35 1.26 -22.33
N ILE A 147 5.32 2.53 -21.94
CA ILE A 147 4.72 2.95 -20.67
C ILE A 147 4.00 4.28 -20.85
N SER A 148 2.81 4.39 -20.26
CA SER A 148 2.05 5.63 -20.17
C SER A 148 2.04 6.10 -18.73
N ILE A 149 2.50 7.33 -18.50
CA ILE A 149 2.53 7.99 -17.19
C ILE A 149 1.49 9.12 -17.21
N PRO A 150 0.60 9.20 -16.21
CA PRO A 150 -0.48 10.18 -16.17
C PRO A 150 0.02 11.59 -15.87
N ALA A 151 -0.77 12.60 -16.22
CA ALA A 151 -0.49 13.99 -15.91
C ALA A 151 -0.46 14.29 -14.41
N SER A 152 -1.20 13.51 -13.62
CA SER A 152 -1.21 13.61 -12.15
C SER A 152 0.14 13.28 -11.49
N ALA A 153 1.05 12.57 -12.19
CA ALA A 153 2.34 12.17 -11.66
C ALA A 153 3.36 13.32 -11.73
N GLU A 154 3.28 14.25 -10.80
CA GLU A 154 4.18 15.40 -10.71
C GLU A 154 5.53 15.05 -10.06
N GLY A 155 5.53 14.09 -9.13
CA GLY A 155 6.73 13.63 -8.42
C GLY A 155 7.39 12.46 -9.13
N ILE A 156 8.42 12.72 -9.96
CA ILE A 156 9.15 11.69 -10.72
C ILE A 156 10.55 11.51 -10.14
N GLY A 157 10.84 10.28 -9.66
CA GLY A 157 12.13 9.89 -9.12
C GLY A 157 13.22 9.72 -10.18
N LYS A 158 14.46 9.58 -9.75
CA LYS A 158 15.61 9.34 -10.63
C LYS A 158 15.71 7.88 -11.07
N GLY A 159 16.36 7.65 -12.20
CA GLY A 159 16.70 6.31 -12.68
C GLY A 159 15.49 5.42 -13.01
N LEU A 160 14.33 6.02 -13.28
CA LEU A 160 13.04 5.36 -13.36
C LEU A 160 13.06 4.17 -14.32
N PHE A 161 13.74 4.31 -15.48
CA PHE A 161 13.83 3.31 -16.55
C PHE A 161 15.25 2.81 -16.75
N GLY A 162 16.07 2.82 -15.71
CA GLY A 162 17.43 2.27 -15.80
C GLY A 162 17.40 0.84 -16.33
N SER A 163 18.23 0.53 -17.34
CA SER A 163 18.32 -0.80 -17.97
C SER A 163 17.03 -1.34 -18.63
N CYS A 164 16.10 -0.46 -19.01
CA CYS A 164 14.94 -0.81 -19.84
C CYS A 164 15.29 -0.80 -21.31
N TYR A 165 16.11 -1.76 -21.77
CA TYR A 165 16.75 -1.74 -23.11
C TYR A 165 15.78 -1.80 -24.28
N ASN A 166 14.56 -2.30 -24.09
CA ASN A 166 13.54 -2.43 -25.13
C ASN A 166 12.50 -1.30 -25.11
N LEU A 167 12.65 -0.31 -24.23
CA LEU A 167 11.69 0.80 -24.12
C LEU A 167 11.78 1.71 -25.35
N THR A 168 10.74 1.67 -26.17
CA THR A 168 10.65 2.44 -27.42
C THR A 168 9.60 3.53 -27.40
N SER A 169 8.62 3.42 -26.50
CA SER A 169 7.52 4.40 -26.37
C SER A 169 7.33 4.82 -24.92
N LEU A 170 7.49 6.11 -24.66
CA LEU A 170 7.16 6.76 -23.40
C LEU A 170 6.10 7.83 -23.68
N SER A 171 4.89 7.62 -23.20
CA SER A 171 3.83 8.62 -23.24
C SER A 171 3.72 9.32 -21.88
N LEU A 172 3.96 10.61 -21.87
CA LEU A 172 3.67 11.50 -20.76
C LEU A 172 2.39 12.23 -21.15
N ILE A 173 1.28 11.89 -20.49
CA ILE A 173 0.00 12.54 -20.77
C ILE A 173 -0.01 13.84 -19.97
N HIS A 174 0.57 14.90 -20.54
CA HIS A 174 0.35 16.27 -20.09
C HIS A 174 -0.75 16.86 -20.99
N ILE A 175 -1.91 17.10 -20.39
CA ILE A 175 -2.97 17.90 -21.02
C ILE A 175 -2.82 19.34 -20.56
#